data_d5fde7036dc368f10346e8a290d8be4f
#
_entry.id   d5fde7036dc368f10346e8a290d8be4f
#
_cell.length_a   1.000
_cell.length_b   1.000
_cell.length_c   1.000
_cell.angle_alpha   90.00
_cell.angle_beta   90.00
_cell.angle_gamma   90.00
#
_symmetry.space_group_name_H-M   'P 1'
#
loop_
_entity.id
_entity.type
_entity.pdbx_description
1 polymer ?
#
loop_
_entity_poly.entity_id
_entity_poly.type
_entity_poly.pdbx_seq_one_letter_code
_entity_poly.pdbx_strand_id
1 'polypeptide(L)'
;MAKQELRDRNWYTIQTYSGYENAVVRNLKQRIESLGLEDKIFNVLVPTERIIKIKNGKRVEEDVRIYPGYVLVDMIVTEETWFAVRNTPRVTGFVGA
;
A
#
# COMPACT_ATOMS: atom_id res chain seq x y z
N MET A 1 -4.29 -15.88 -18.09
CA MET A 1 -4.04 -17.22 -17.70
C MET A 1 -3.71 -17.30 -16.24
N ALA A 2 -4.40 -18.19 -15.54
CA ALA A 2 -4.34 -18.25 -14.10
C ALA A 2 -2.94 -18.47 -13.53
N LYS A 3 -2.18 -19.39 -14.13
CA LYS A 3 -0.82 -19.67 -13.67
C LYS A 3 0.12 -18.48 -13.78
N GLN A 4 0.00 -17.72 -14.86
CA GLN A 4 0.81 -16.57 -15.11
C GLN A 4 0.45 -15.44 -14.13
N GLU A 5 -0.83 -15.25 -13.89
CA GLU A 5 -1.31 -14.25 -12.96
C GLU A 5 -0.84 -14.55 -11.54
N LEU A 6 -0.90 -15.83 -11.12
CA LEU A 6 -0.44 -16.21 -9.79
C LEU A 6 1.05 -15.96 -9.58
N ARG A 7 1.88 -16.16 -10.62
CA ARG A 7 3.32 -15.89 -10.52
C ARG A 7 3.62 -14.40 -10.41
N ASP A 8 2.77 -13.57 -11.00
CA ASP A 8 2.98 -12.13 -11.03
C ASP A 8 2.40 -11.44 -9.79
N ARG A 9 1.72 -12.17 -8.93
CA ARG A 9 1.18 -11.63 -7.70
C ARG A 9 2.27 -11.55 -6.64
N ASN A 10 2.54 -10.34 -6.20
CA ASN A 10 3.56 -10.07 -5.19
C ASN A 10 3.21 -8.82 -4.40
N TRP A 11 3.93 -8.61 -3.30
CA TRP A 11 3.91 -7.36 -2.58
C TRP A 11 4.87 -6.39 -3.25
N TYR A 12 4.39 -5.21 -3.51
CA TYR A 12 5.19 -4.12 -4.08
C TYR A 12 5.18 -2.94 -3.14
N THR A 13 6.29 -2.21 -3.12
CA THR A 13 6.41 -0.99 -2.33
C THR A 13 6.25 0.20 -3.26
N ILE A 14 5.34 1.11 -2.90
CA ILE A 14 5.19 2.36 -3.63
C ILE A 14 5.63 3.50 -2.73
N GLN A 15 6.20 4.51 -3.34
CA GLN A 15 6.67 5.70 -2.64
C GLN A 15 5.63 6.81 -2.76
N THR A 16 5.39 7.48 -1.64
CA THR A 16 4.45 8.60 -1.56
C THR A 16 5.12 9.78 -0.88
N TYR A 17 4.45 10.92 -0.87
CA TYR A 17 4.89 12.00 0.00
C TYR A 17 4.67 11.60 1.46
N SER A 18 5.67 11.86 2.27
CA SER A 18 5.61 11.56 3.70
C SER A 18 4.45 12.31 4.36
N GLY A 19 3.67 11.61 5.17
CA GLY A 19 2.48 12.18 5.80
C GLY A 19 1.19 11.95 5.02
N TYR A 20 1.29 11.49 3.78
CA TYR A 20 0.12 11.27 2.92
C TYR A 20 -0.19 9.78 2.71
N GLU A 21 0.44 8.90 3.48
CA GLU A 21 0.29 7.45 3.30
C GLU A 21 -1.16 7.00 3.43
N ASN A 22 -1.86 7.48 4.45
CA ASN A 22 -3.26 7.11 4.65
C ASN A 22 -4.17 7.64 3.54
N ALA A 23 -3.89 8.82 3.05
CA ALA A 23 -4.63 9.40 1.94
C ALA A 23 -4.42 8.58 0.66
N VAL A 24 -3.20 8.11 0.42
CA VAL A 24 -2.89 7.26 -0.72
C VAL A 24 -3.65 5.94 -0.62
N VAL A 25 -3.64 5.30 0.56
CA VAL A 25 -4.37 4.04 0.76
C VAL A 25 -5.85 4.23 0.46
N ARG A 26 -6.44 5.27 0.99
CA ARG A 26 -7.87 5.56 0.77
C ARG A 26 -8.17 5.82 -0.70
N ASN A 27 -7.38 6.65 -1.34
CA ASN A 27 -7.58 6.98 -2.75
C ASN A 27 -7.36 5.77 -3.65
N LEU A 28 -6.37 4.97 -3.35
CA LEU A 28 -6.09 3.76 -4.12
C LEU A 28 -7.22 2.75 -3.99
N LYS A 29 -7.74 2.56 -2.78
CA LYS A 29 -8.89 1.67 -2.57
C LYS A 29 -10.11 2.11 -3.37
N GLN A 30 -10.37 3.40 -3.43
CA GLN A 30 -11.45 3.94 -4.23
C GLN A 30 -11.23 3.68 -5.72
N ARG A 31 -10.00 3.83 -6.18
CA ARG A 31 -9.65 3.58 -7.58
C ARG A 31 -9.81 2.11 -7.94
N ILE A 32 -9.38 1.22 -7.06
CA ILE A 32 -9.52 -0.23 -7.26
C ILE A 32 -11.00 -0.57 -7.48
N GLU A 33 -11.85 -0.04 -6.64
CA GLU A 33 -13.28 -0.26 -6.72
C GLU A 33 -13.88 0.36 -7.98
N SER A 34 -13.51 1.59 -8.26
CA SER A 34 -14.01 2.34 -9.40
C SER A 34 -13.62 1.71 -10.75
N LEU A 35 -12.44 1.14 -10.82
CA LEU A 35 -11.90 0.53 -12.05
C LEU A 35 -12.13 -0.97 -12.12
N GLY A 36 -12.75 -1.56 -11.10
CA GLY A 36 -13.02 -2.99 -11.09
C GLY A 36 -11.76 -3.84 -11.01
N LEU A 37 -10.77 -3.41 -10.23
CA LEU A 37 -9.49 -4.10 -10.12
C LEU A 37 -9.36 -4.98 -8.88
N GLU A 38 -10.47 -5.30 -8.23
CA GLU A 38 -10.44 -6.08 -6.97
C GLU A 38 -9.89 -7.49 -7.17
N ASP A 39 -9.96 -8.00 -8.39
CA ASP A 39 -9.41 -9.32 -8.72
C ASP A 39 -7.90 -9.29 -9.03
N LYS A 40 -7.29 -8.13 -9.01
CA LYS A 40 -5.87 -7.96 -9.32
C LYS A 40 -5.09 -7.20 -8.25
N ILE A 41 -5.76 -6.35 -7.49
CA ILE A 41 -5.15 -5.64 -6.37
C ILE A 41 -5.89 -6.09 -5.11
N PHE A 42 -5.19 -6.83 -4.25
CA PHE A 42 -5.83 -7.56 -3.15
C PHE A 42 -5.71 -6.85 -1.81
N ASN A 43 -4.58 -6.21 -1.57
CA ASN A 43 -4.33 -5.54 -0.29
C ASN A 43 -3.53 -4.27 -0.49
N VAL A 44 -3.86 -3.26 0.29
CA VAL A 44 -3.12 -1.99 0.32
C VAL A 44 -2.98 -1.61 1.78
N LEU A 45 -1.75 -1.41 2.24
CA LEU A 45 -1.54 -1.07 3.63
C LEU A 45 -0.32 -0.17 3.83
N VAL A 46 -0.32 0.54 4.96
CA VAL A 46 0.81 1.34 5.41
C VAL A 46 1.66 0.45 6.33
N PRO A 47 2.96 0.27 6.04
CA PRO A 47 3.80 -0.54 6.92
C PRO A 47 3.92 0.11 8.30
N THR A 48 3.46 -0.60 9.31
CA THR A 48 3.49 -0.13 10.69
C THR A 48 4.03 -1.21 11.60
N GLU A 49 4.51 -0.79 12.76
CA GLU A 49 4.96 -1.69 13.81
C GLU A 49 4.22 -1.32 15.08
N ARG A 50 3.74 -2.32 15.79
CA ARG A 50 3.11 -2.10 17.09
C ARG A 50 4.18 -2.06 18.16
N ILE A 51 4.27 -0.95 18.87
CA ILE A 51 5.20 -0.79 19.98
C ILE A 51 4.44 -0.62 21.28
N ILE A 52 5.10 -0.98 22.36
CA ILE A 52 4.55 -0.83 23.72
C ILE A 52 5.35 0.23 24.45
N LYS A 53 4.64 1.25 24.93
CA LYS A 53 5.24 2.32 25.74
C LYS A 53 4.62 2.30 27.11
N ILE A 54 5.38 2.76 28.10
CA ILE A 54 4.86 2.93 29.45
C ILE A 54 4.69 4.42 29.69
N LYS A 55 3.45 4.84 29.93
CA LYS A 55 3.11 6.22 30.27
C LYS A 55 2.38 6.25 31.60
N ASN A 56 2.88 7.04 32.53
CA ASN A 56 2.28 7.17 33.85
C ASN A 56 2.04 5.82 34.54
N GLY A 57 3.00 4.90 34.39
CA GLY A 57 2.91 3.58 34.94
C GLY A 57 1.94 2.63 34.25
N LYS A 58 1.37 3.06 33.13
CA LYS A 58 0.43 2.25 32.36
C LYS A 58 1.03 1.82 31.04
N ARG A 59 0.67 0.61 30.63
CA ARG A 59 1.08 0.05 29.36
C ARG A 59 0.20 0.60 28.24
N VAL A 60 0.83 1.20 27.24
CA VAL A 60 0.13 1.76 26.08
C VAL A 60 0.66 1.12 24.82
N GLU A 61 -0.23 0.61 23.99
CA GLU A 61 0.13 0.07 22.67
C GLU A 61 -0.06 1.16 21.62
N GLU A 62 0.88 1.25 20.71
CA GLU A 62 0.87 2.30 19.69
C GLU A 62 1.37 1.74 18.36
N ASP A 63 0.68 2.06 17.27
CA ASP A 63 1.11 1.69 15.92
C ASP A 63 1.98 2.82 15.36
N VAL A 64 3.20 2.48 14.99
CA VAL A 64 4.17 3.45 14.47
C VAL A 64 4.52 3.09 13.04
N ARG A 65 4.59 4.08 12.16
CA ARG A 65 5.04 3.84 10.79
C ARG A 65 6.52 3.49 10.80
N ILE A 66 6.84 2.33 10.20
CA ILE A 66 8.22 1.86 10.13
C ILE A 66 8.98 2.63 9.06
N TYR A 67 8.34 2.83 7.91
CA TYR A 67 8.95 3.50 6.76
C TYR A 67 8.03 4.63 6.29
N PRO A 68 8.28 5.87 6.76
CA PRO A 68 7.50 7.02 6.29
C PRO A 68 7.63 7.22 4.79
N GLY A 69 6.53 7.51 4.13
CA GLY A 69 6.51 7.74 2.70
C GLY A 69 6.41 6.47 1.86
N TYR A 70 6.04 5.33 2.45
CA TYR A 70 5.88 4.07 1.72
C TYR A 70 4.54 3.43 2.01
N VAL A 71 4.00 2.78 0.99
CA VAL A 71 2.76 2.00 1.07
C VAL A 71 3.03 0.66 0.40
N LEU A 72 2.52 -0.41 0.99
CA LEU A 72 2.65 -1.76 0.44
C LEU A 72 1.37 -2.15 -0.30
N VAL A 73 1.54 -2.72 -1.48
CA VAL A 73 0.42 -3.16 -2.32
C VAL A 73 0.65 -4.61 -2.73
N ASP A 74 -0.33 -5.45 -2.41
CA ASP A 74 -0.34 -6.86 -2.83
C ASP A 74 -1.17 -6.96 -4.10
N MET A 75 -0.52 -7.18 -5.22
CA MET A 75 -1.19 -7.14 -6.52
C MET A 75 -0.53 -7.98 -7.58
N ILE A 76 -1.27 -8.19 -8.66
CA ILE A 76 -0.74 -8.73 -9.91
C ILE A 76 -0.40 -7.54 -10.80
N VAL A 77 0.84 -7.47 -11.27
CA VAL A 77 1.27 -6.36 -12.11
C VAL A 77 0.83 -6.58 -13.55
N THR A 78 0.03 -5.66 -14.04
CA THR A 78 -0.36 -5.56 -15.44
C THR A 78 -0.22 -4.09 -15.81
N GLU A 79 -0.33 -3.77 -17.08
CA GLU A 79 -0.34 -2.36 -17.49
C GLU A 79 -1.43 -1.58 -16.76
N GLU A 80 -2.58 -2.21 -16.61
CA GLU A 80 -3.74 -1.59 -15.98
C GLU A 80 -3.53 -1.34 -14.50
N THR A 81 -3.03 -2.34 -13.76
CA THR A 81 -2.79 -2.16 -12.31
C THR A 81 -1.64 -1.21 -12.07
N TRP A 82 -0.57 -1.34 -12.83
CA TRP A 82 0.59 -0.46 -12.72
C TRP A 82 0.17 1.00 -12.94
N PHE A 83 -0.61 1.24 -13.99
CA PHE A 83 -1.08 2.57 -14.33
C PHE A 83 -1.98 3.14 -13.23
N ALA A 84 -2.92 2.33 -12.73
CA ALA A 84 -3.83 2.76 -11.69
C ALA A 84 -3.09 3.17 -10.42
N VAL A 85 -2.12 2.37 -9.98
CA VAL A 85 -1.33 2.65 -8.79
C VAL A 85 -0.43 3.86 -9.01
N ARG A 86 0.28 3.90 -10.13
CA ARG A 86 1.23 4.97 -10.43
C ARG A 86 0.56 6.34 -10.52
N ASN A 87 -0.68 6.38 -10.98
CA ASN A 87 -1.42 7.62 -11.18
C ASN A 87 -2.33 7.99 -9.99
N THR A 88 -2.24 7.26 -8.90
CA THR A 88 -2.94 7.66 -7.68
C THR A 88 -2.31 8.93 -7.13
N PRO A 89 -3.11 9.93 -6.73
CA PRO A 89 -2.57 11.18 -6.20
C PRO A 89 -1.61 10.95 -5.03
N ARG A 90 -0.52 11.69 -5.01
CA ARG A 90 0.53 11.66 -3.99
C ARG A 90 1.48 10.46 -4.10
N VAL A 91 1.26 9.57 -5.05
CA VAL A 91 2.21 8.49 -5.34
C VAL A 91 3.31 9.05 -6.24
N THR A 92 4.57 8.84 -5.86
CA THR A 92 5.71 9.31 -6.65
C THR A 92 6.27 8.23 -7.55
N GLY A 93 6.03 6.97 -7.22
CA GLY A 93 6.45 5.85 -8.07
C GLY A 93 6.58 4.56 -7.29
N PHE A 94 7.00 3.52 -8.01
CA PHE A 94 7.33 2.23 -7.39
C PHE A 94 8.78 2.25 -6.92
N VAL A 95 9.05 1.57 -5.81
CA VAL A 95 10.41 1.42 -5.31
C VAL A 95 11.06 0.22 -5.97
N GLY A 96 12.27 0.43 -6.49
CA GLY A 96 13.05 -0.66 -7.06
C GLY A 96 12.60 -1.14 -8.43
N ALA A 97 11.70 -0.45 -9.07
CA ALA A 97 11.20 -0.84 -10.39
C ALA A 97 11.88 -0.05 -11.49
#